data_d5a19663988d80e6516d6d45df40e49d
#
_entry.id   d5a19663988d80e6516d6d45df40e49d
#
_cell.length_a   1.000
_cell.length_b   1.000
_cell.length_c   1.000
_cell.angle_alpha   90.00
_cell.angle_beta   90.00
_cell.angle_gamma   90.00
#
_symmetry.space_group_name_H-M   'P 1'
#
loop_
_entity.id
_entity.type
_entity.pdbx_description
1 polymer ?
#
loop_
_entity_poly.entity_id
_entity_poly.type
_entity_poly.pdbx_seq_one_letter_code
_entity_poly.pdbx_strand_id
1 'polypeptide(L)'
;MIDRNKLQDLLLENGISIQSSTRYKNCAWRIKLSSGTAIFLYDKGGLYCQGKEAEKLQLLIEPSRDIIEEPNNKVFVAYGHDKQACAQLQSVLEEHNLTPLFLDALPSSGKTIIEKLEAYVPQANYGIVLMTPDDEGRNASDRGAPFPRARQNVILEMGMLLMRLGRSRVAIIEKESDPEIEMPSDISGVIRLRYKEDIREIESNLLKEMKAKGY
;
A
#
# COMPACT_ATOMS: atom_id res chain seq x y z
N MET A 1 -3.32 -16.16 -4.63
CA MET A 1 -3.05 -16.75 -5.97
C MET A 1 -4.30 -17.48 -6.41
N ILE A 2 -4.88 -17.13 -7.57
CA ILE A 2 -6.08 -17.78 -8.07
C ILE A 2 -5.68 -19.10 -8.75
N ASP A 3 -6.32 -20.19 -8.36
CA ASP A 3 -6.19 -21.49 -9.07
C ASP A 3 -7.27 -21.60 -10.16
N ARG A 4 -7.18 -22.67 -10.96
CA ARG A 4 -8.09 -22.88 -12.10
C ARG A 4 -9.54 -23.03 -11.66
N ASN A 5 -9.82 -23.70 -10.55
CA ASN A 5 -11.18 -23.97 -10.10
C ASN A 5 -11.82 -22.66 -9.58
N LYS A 6 -11.10 -21.93 -8.74
CA LYS A 6 -11.53 -20.61 -8.27
C LYS A 6 -11.75 -19.61 -9.42
N LEU A 7 -10.93 -19.67 -10.46
CA LEU A 7 -11.11 -18.83 -11.65
C LEU A 7 -12.39 -19.21 -12.40
N GLN A 8 -12.68 -20.50 -12.54
CA GLN A 8 -13.90 -20.97 -13.19
C GLN A 8 -15.16 -20.57 -12.41
N ASP A 9 -15.13 -20.72 -11.09
CA ASP A 9 -16.23 -20.34 -10.22
C ASP A 9 -16.49 -18.83 -10.31
N LEU A 10 -15.44 -18.01 -10.24
CA LEU A 10 -15.53 -16.55 -10.37
C LEU A 10 -16.14 -16.10 -11.72
N LEU A 11 -15.74 -16.75 -12.81
CA LEU A 11 -16.28 -16.44 -14.14
C LEU A 11 -17.77 -16.80 -14.22
N LEU A 12 -18.17 -17.95 -13.68
CA LEU A 12 -19.55 -18.39 -13.65
C LEU A 12 -20.43 -17.48 -12.80
N GLU A 13 -19.99 -17.09 -11.61
CA GLU A 13 -20.69 -16.16 -10.71
C GLU A 13 -20.94 -14.80 -11.38
N ASN A 14 -20.05 -14.37 -12.29
CA ASN A 14 -20.19 -13.13 -13.05
C ASN A 14 -20.86 -13.32 -14.42
N GLY A 15 -21.49 -14.47 -14.68
CA GLY A 15 -22.22 -14.75 -15.91
C GLY A 15 -21.34 -14.90 -17.16
N ILE A 16 -20.03 -15.15 -16.97
CA ILE A 16 -19.07 -15.26 -18.07
C ILE A 16 -18.93 -16.73 -18.47
N SER A 17 -19.36 -17.04 -19.70
CA SER A 17 -19.35 -18.41 -20.21
C SER A 17 -18.00 -18.81 -20.78
N ILE A 18 -17.50 -19.97 -20.35
CA ILE A 18 -16.27 -20.58 -20.86
C ILE A 18 -16.58 -21.42 -22.10
N GLN A 19 -15.92 -21.12 -23.20
CA GLN A 19 -16.03 -21.89 -24.44
C GLN A 19 -15.13 -23.14 -24.45
N SER A 20 -13.89 -22.99 -24.01
CA SER A 20 -12.93 -24.09 -23.93
C SER A 20 -11.81 -23.81 -22.91
N SER A 21 -11.21 -24.89 -22.38
CA SER A 21 -10.05 -24.80 -21.51
C SER A 21 -9.04 -25.85 -21.94
N THR A 22 -7.88 -25.42 -22.40
CA THR A 22 -6.83 -26.29 -22.98
C THR A 22 -5.48 -25.97 -22.39
N ARG A 23 -4.59 -26.97 -22.37
CA ARG A 23 -3.20 -26.78 -21.95
C ARG A 23 -2.43 -26.01 -23.03
N TYR A 24 -1.68 -24.99 -22.65
CA TYR A 24 -0.88 -24.17 -23.54
C TYR A 24 0.61 -24.28 -23.19
N LYS A 25 1.42 -24.76 -24.14
CA LYS A 25 2.89 -24.91 -24.01
C LYS A 25 3.36 -25.57 -22.69
N ASN A 26 2.58 -26.47 -22.13
CA ASN A 26 2.86 -27.20 -20.88
C ASN A 26 3.16 -26.34 -19.64
N CYS A 27 2.91 -25.03 -19.69
CA CYS A 27 3.21 -24.11 -18.60
C CYS A 27 2.04 -23.21 -18.19
N ALA A 28 0.91 -23.30 -18.91
CA ALA A 28 -0.28 -22.51 -18.64
C ALA A 28 -1.56 -23.23 -19.06
N TRP A 29 -2.70 -22.79 -18.52
CA TRP A 29 -4.04 -23.08 -19.05
C TRP A 29 -4.49 -21.92 -19.92
N ARG A 30 -4.93 -22.23 -21.14
CA ARG A 30 -5.63 -21.27 -21.99
C ARG A 30 -7.13 -21.50 -21.86
N ILE A 31 -7.83 -20.54 -21.29
CA ILE A 31 -9.28 -20.55 -21.12
C ILE A 31 -9.86 -19.58 -22.13
N LYS A 32 -10.63 -20.05 -23.10
CA LYS A 32 -11.28 -19.23 -24.11
C LYS A 32 -12.72 -18.98 -23.68
N LEU A 33 -13.14 -17.71 -23.69
CA LEU A 33 -14.48 -17.28 -23.32
C LEU A 33 -15.37 -17.17 -24.56
N SER A 34 -16.67 -17.21 -24.38
CA SER A 34 -17.66 -17.06 -25.45
C SER A 34 -17.61 -15.66 -26.10
N SER A 35 -17.10 -14.64 -25.39
CA SER A 35 -16.81 -13.30 -25.93
C SER A 35 -15.65 -13.25 -26.93
N GLY A 36 -14.90 -14.35 -27.08
CA GLY A 36 -13.68 -14.41 -27.89
C GLY A 36 -12.40 -14.00 -27.15
N THR A 37 -12.51 -13.55 -25.91
CA THR A 37 -11.36 -13.24 -25.05
C THR A 37 -10.71 -14.54 -24.55
N ALA A 38 -9.39 -14.55 -24.40
CA ALA A 38 -8.64 -15.68 -23.87
C ALA A 38 -7.92 -15.28 -22.56
N ILE A 39 -7.96 -16.17 -21.59
CA ILE A 39 -7.25 -16.06 -20.33
C ILE A 39 -6.14 -17.12 -20.31
N PHE A 40 -4.93 -16.70 -19.98
CA PHE A 40 -3.78 -17.56 -19.77
C PHE A 40 -3.47 -17.60 -18.28
N LEU A 41 -3.66 -18.75 -17.65
CA LEU A 41 -3.34 -18.99 -16.24
C LEU A 41 -2.07 -19.82 -16.16
N TYR A 42 -0.97 -19.23 -15.73
CA TYR A 42 0.33 -19.89 -15.64
C TYR A 42 0.46 -20.73 -14.36
N ASP A 43 1.14 -21.84 -14.45
CA ASP A 43 1.33 -22.78 -13.31
C ASP A 43 2.05 -22.13 -12.11
N LYS A 44 2.87 -21.12 -12.37
CA LYS A 44 3.55 -20.31 -11.34
C LYS A 44 2.72 -19.18 -10.78
N GLY A 45 1.42 -19.11 -11.12
CA GLY A 45 0.48 -18.16 -10.54
C GLY A 45 0.39 -16.79 -11.21
N GLY A 46 0.88 -16.65 -12.44
CA GLY A 46 0.60 -15.47 -13.27
C GLY A 46 -0.69 -15.64 -14.06
N LEU A 47 -1.37 -14.52 -14.35
CA LEU A 47 -2.56 -14.46 -15.19
C LEU A 47 -2.39 -13.39 -16.26
N TYR A 48 -2.83 -13.68 -17.48
CA TYR A 48 -2.81 -12.73 -18.58
C TYR A 48 -4.09 -12.87 -19.42
N CYS A 49 -4.75 -11.76 -19.71
CA CYS A 49 -5.94 -11.70 -20.55
C CYS A 49 -5.61 -11.12 -21.93
N GLN A 50 -6.19 -11.70 -22.99
CA GLN A 50 -6.01 -11.24 -24.37
C GLN A 50 -7.36 -11.20 -25.10
N GLY A 51 -7.69 -10.05 -25.73
CA GLY A 51 -8.92 -9.87 -26.50
C GLY A 51 -9.63 -8.56 -26.20
N LYS A 52 -10.83 -8.36 -26.79
CA LYS A 52 -11.56 -7.08 -26.72
C LYS A 52 -11.97 -6.66 -25.30
N GLU A 53 -12.17 -7.61 -24.40
CA GLU A 53 -12.58 -7.37 -22.99
C GLU A 53 -11.48 -7.72 -22.00
N ALA A 54 -10.22 -7.81 -22.46
CA ALA A 54 -9.11 -8.25 -21.65
C ALA A 54 -8.90 -7.39 -20.39
N GLU A 55 -8.95 -6.06 -20.52
CA GLU A 55 -8.79 -5.13 -19.40
C GLU A 55 -9.90 -5.30 -18.37
N LYS A 56 -11.15 -5.36 -18.82
CA LYS A 56 -12.31 -5.55 -17.93
C LYS A 56 -12.25 -6.89 -17.20
N LEU A 57 -11.81 -7.93 -17.90
CA LEU A 57 -11.64 -9.27 -17.34
C LEU A 57 -10.46 -9.34 -16.37
N GLN A 58 -9.38 -8.68 -16.69
CA GLN A 58 -8.21 -8.62 -15.81
C GLN A 58 -8.52 -7.89 -14.51
N LEU A 59 -9.33 -6.82 -14.57
CA LEU A 59 -9.87 -6.12 -13.40
C LEU A 59 -10.83 -6.99 -12.57
N LEU A 60 -11.56 -7.89 -13.20
CA LEU A 60 -12.49 -8.80 -12.51
C LEU A 60 -11.76 -9.95 -11.82
N ILE A 61 -10.73 -10.52 -12.47
CA ILE A 61 -10.04 -11.75 -12.02
C ILE A 61 -8.89 -11.42 -11.08
N GLU A 62 -8.13 -10.43 -11.40
CA GLU A 62 -7.21 -9.73 -10.51
C GLU A 62 -7.88 -8.39 -10.23
N PRO A 63 -8.75 -8.31 -9.23
CA PRO A 63 -9.16 -7.01 -8.78
C PRO A 63 -7.85 -6.30 -8.49
N SER A 64 -7.54 -5.33 -9.36
CA SER A 64 -6.32 -4.56 -9.30
C SER A 64 -6.08 -4.22 -7.84
N ARG A 65 -4.83 -4.08 -7.44
CA ARG A 65 -4.40 -3.59 -6.12
C ARG A 65 -5.15 -2.33 -5.65
N ASP A 66 -6.06 -1.84 -6.46
CA ASP A 66 -7.13 -0.87 -6.24
C ASP A 66 -8.49 -1.54 -6.00
N ILE A 67 -8.58 -2.64 -5.23
CA ILE A 67 -9.83 -2.93 -4.53
C ILE A 67 -9.97 -1.78 -3.53
N ILE A 68 -10.64 -0.76 -3.98
CA ILE A 68 -11.31 0.17 -3.13
C ILE A 68 -12.45 -0.65 -2.51
N GLU A 69 -12.16 -1.37 -1.41
CA GLU A 69 -13.19 -1.58 -0.40
C GLU A 69 -13.85 -0.21 -0.22
N GLU A 70 -15.16 -0.16 -0.03
CA GLU A 70 -15.89 1.11 0.19
C GLU A 70 -15.02 2.03 1.04
N PRO A 71 -14.87 3.32 0.67
CA PRO A 71 -13.92 4.19 1.33
C PRO A 71 -14.16 4.13 2.84
N ASN A 72 -13.35 3.33 3.49
CA ASN A 72 -13.35 3.29 4.94
C ASN A 72 -12.48 4.47 5.41
N ASN A 73 -12.81 5.04 6.53
CA ASN A 73 -12.09 6.15 7.12
C ASN A 73 -10.78 5.75 7.82
N LYS A 74 -10.31 4.52 7.62
CA LYS A 74 -9.12 3.99 8.28
C LYS A 74 -7.84 4.39 7.54
N VAL A 75 -6.90 4.94 8.30
CA VAL A 75 -5.60 5.39 7.83
C VAL A 75 -4.51 4.66 8.59
N PHE A 76 -3.69 3.87 7.92
CA PHE A 76 -2.57 3.22 8.58
C PHE A 76 -1.43 4.22 8.78
N VAL A 77 -0.89 4.32 9.99
CA VAL A 77 0.20 5.23 10.33
C VAL A 77 1.44 4.44 10.74
N ALA A 78 2.46 4.50 9.88
CA ALA A 78 3.81 4.06 10.21
C ALA A 78 4.58 5.20 10.86
N TYR A 79 5.17 4.99 12.03
CA TYR A 79 5.88 6.03 12.77
C TYR A 79 7.00 5.47 13.64
N GLY A 80 7.93 6.34 14.01
CA GLY A 80 9.10 5.99 14.83
C GLY A 80 8.91 6.29 16.32
N HIS A 81 9.81 7.08 16.91
CA HIS A 81 9.83 7.37 18.34
C HIS A 81 9.23 8.73 18.72
N ASP A 82 9.01 9.64 17.78
CA ASP A 82 8.47 10.97 18.08
C ASP A 82 6.98 10.91 18.44
N LYS A 83 6.72 10.68 19.73
CA LYS A 83 5.36 10.59 20.26
C LYS A 83 4.57 11.89 20.14
N GLN A 84 5.26 13.04 20.14
CA GLN A 84 4.60 14.33 19.99
C GLN A 84 4.04 14.48 18.57
N ALA A 85 4.86 14.21 17.55
CA ALA A 85 4.42 14.25 16.17
C ALA A 85 3.31 13.20 15.91
N CYS A 86 3.41 12.02 16.51
CA CYS A 86 2.36 11.00 16.43
C CYS A 86 1.03 11.49 17.01
N ALA A 87 1.04 12.13 18.20
CA ALA A 87 -0.15 12.67 18.84
C ALA A 87 -0.77 13.84 18.04
N GLN A 88 0.05 14.73 17.47
CA GLN A 88 -0.41 15.80 16.59
C GLN A 88 -1.11 15.24 15.35
N LEU A 89 -0.50 14.23 14.69
CA LEU A 89 -1.10 13.59 13.53
C LEU A 89 -2.41 12.87 13.88
N GLN A 90 -2.46 12.18 15.02
CA GLN A 90 -3.67 11.54 15.50
C GLN A 90 -4.80 12.56 15.68
N SER A 91 -4.53 13.69 16.33
CA SER A 91 -5.50 14.76 16.54
C SER A 91 -6.05 15.31 15.22
N VAL A 92 -5.16 15.58 14.26
CA VAL A 92 -5.56 16.05 12.92
C VAL A 92 -6.46 15.02 12.22
N LEU A 93 -6.11 13.75 12.23
CA LEU A 93 -6.91 12.73 11.58
C LEU A 93 -8.29 12.55 12.24
N GLU A 94 -8.35 12.50 13.56
CA GLU A 94 -9.59 12.32 14.32
C GLU A 94 -10.55 13.53 14.17
N GLU A 95 -10.03 14.76 14.12
CA GLU A 95 -10.81 15.97 13.85
C GLU A 95 -11.54 15.94 12.50
N HIS A 96 -11.00 15.17 11.55
CA HIS A 96 -11.59 14.97 10.21
C HIS A 96 -12.34 13.63 10.07
N ASN A 97 -12.73 13.01 11.19
CA ASN A 97 -13.44 11.72 11.23
C ASN A 97 -12.68 10.58 10.57
N LEU A 98 -11.37 10.64 10.53
CA LEU A 98 -10.49 9.57 10.08
C LEU A 98 -10.05 8.72 11.27
N THR A 99 -9.92 7.43 11.07
CA THR A 99 -9.52 6.47 12.12
C THR A 99 -8.08 6.05 11.90
N PRO A 100 -7.11 6.60 12.64
CA PRO A 100 -5.73 6.17 12.53
C PRO A 100 -5.53 4.77 13.12
N LEU A 101 -4.81 3.92 12.40
CA LEU A 101 -4.39 2.60 12.84
C LEU A 101 -2.89 2.66 13.18
N PHE A 102 -2.59 2.70 14.47
CA PHE A 102 -1.24 2.62 15.02
C PHE A 102 -0.95 1.19 15.44
N LEU A 103 0.12 0.59 14.92
CA LEU A 103 0.40 -0.84 15.09
C LEU A 103 0.56 -1.26 16.56
N ASP A 104 1.16 -0.43 17.38
CA ASP A 104 1.35 -0.68 18.81
C ASP A 104 0.06 -0.61 19.64
N ALA A 105 -0.89 0.25 19.21
CA ALA A 105 -2.21 0.35 19.83
C ALA A 105 -3.17 -0.81 19.46
N LEU A 106 -2.84 -1.57 18.39
CA LEU A 106 -3.70 -2.66 17.92
C LEU A 106 -3.45 -3.97 18.69
N PRO A 107 -4.50 -4.78 18.93
CA PRO A 107 -4.36 -6.06 19.63
C PRO A 107 -3.34 -6.98 18.97
N SER A 108 -2.43 -7.54 19.78
CA SER A 108 -1.41 -8.46 19.25
C SER A 108 -1.97 -9.84 18.95
N SER A 109 -2.96 -10.30 19.72
CA SER A 109 -3.60 -11.63 19.56
C SER A 109 -2.60 -12.78 19.36
N GLY A 110 -1.43 -12.70 20.00
CA GLY A 110 -0.35 -13.70 19.88
C GLY A 110 0.45 -13.61 18.56
N LYS A 111 0.21 -12.60 17.74
CA LYS A 111 0.90 -12.40 16.46
C LYS A 111 2.25 -11.68 16.65
N THR A 112 3.19 -12.00 15.77
CA THR A 112 4.41 -11.22 15.59
C THR A 112 4.10 -9.85 14.98
N ILE A 113 5.06 -8.93 14.99
CA ILE A 113 4.89 -7.60 14.37
C ILE A 113 4.57 -7.71 12.89
N ILE A 114 5.25 -8.60 12.15
CA ILE A 114 4.99 -8.82 10.70
C ILE A 114 3.56 -9.34 10.48
N GLU A 115 3.11 -10.32 11.25
CA GLU A 115 1.74 -10.85 11.14
C GLU A 115 0.68 -9.80 11.50
N LYS A 116 0.99 -8.87 12.41
CA LYS A 116 0.13 -7.70 12.67
C LYS A 116 0.07 -6.79 11.46
N LEU A 117 1.21 -6.44 10.86
CA LEU A 117 1.25 -5.62 9.64
C LEU A 117 0.45 -6.25 8.51
N GLU A 118 0.65 -7.55 8.24
CA GLU A 118 -0.12 -8.30 7.24
C GLU A 118 -1.63 -8.31 7.50
N ALA A 119 -2.04 -8.29 8.76
CA ALA A 119 -3.46 -8.30 9.15
C ALA A 119 -4.11 -6.92 9.12
N TYR A 120 -3.38 -5.86 9.44
CA TYR A 120 -3.97 -4.52 9.63
C TYR A 120 -3.74 -3.55 8.47
N VAL A 121 -2.61 -3.65 7.74
CA VAL A 121 -2.39 -2.83 6.54
C VAL A 121 -3.52 -3.00 5.51
N PRO A 122 -4.06 -4.21 5.25
CA PRO A 122 -5.18 -4.38 4.33
C PRO A 122 -6.49 -3.71 4.77
N GLN A 123 -6.64 -3.34 6.04
CA GLN A 123 -7.85 -2.68 6.54
C GLN A 123 -7.87 -1.18 6.27
N ALA A 124 -6.74 -0.59 5.89
CA ALA A 124 -6.64 0.83 5.57
C ALA A 124 -6.69 1.06 4.05
N ASN A 125 -7.29 2.16 3.65
CA ASN A 125 -7.33 2.61 2.26
C ASN A 125 -6.36 3.77 1.98
N TYR A 126 -5.69 4.28 3.01
CA TYR A 126 -4.64 5.28 2.92
C TYR A 126 -3.53 4.97 3.92
N GLY A 127 -2.31 5.28 3.57
CA GLY A 127 -1.14 5.13 4.43
C GLY A 127 -0.45 6.47 4.68
N ILE A 128 -0.05 6.71 5.91
CA ILE A 128 0.81 7.83 6.28
C ILE A 128 2.09 7.26 6.88
N VAL A 129 3.21 7.77 6.40
CA VAL A 129 4.54 7.42 6.92
C VAL A 129 5.12 8.67 7.56
N LEU A 130 5.16 8.69 8.88
CA LEU A 130 5.72 9.79 9.65
C LEU A 130 7.23 9.58 9.81
N MET A 131 8.01 10.35 9.08
CA MET A 131 9.47 10.30 9.09
C MET A 131 10.03 11.38 10.00
N THR A 132 10.60 10.91 11.10
CA THR A 132 11.28 11.72 12.11
C THR A 132 12.73 11.28 12.22
N PRO A 133 13.67 12.14 12.66
CA PRO A 133 15.08 11.82 12.79
C PRO A 133 15.35 10.94 14.02
N ASP A 134 14.86 9.69 14.00
CA ASP A 134 14.90 8.78 15.15
C ASP A 134 16.22 8.01 15.26
N ASP A 135 16.85 7.71 14.14
CA ASP A 135 18.10 6.95 14.04
C ASP A 135 19.16 7.77 13.30
N GLU A 136 20.41 7.35 13.40
CA GLU A 136 21.51 7.88 12.62
C GLU A 136 22.17 6.79 11.76
N GLY A 137 22.66 7.15 10.61
CA GLY A 137 23.38 6.23 9.77
C GLY A 137 24.21 6.88 8.67
N ARG A 138 25.03 6.08 8.01
CA ARG A 138 25.89 6.51 6.89
C ARG A 138 26.27 5.32 6.04
N ASN A 139 26.78 5.58 4.85
CA ASN A 139 27.45 4.53 4.07
C ASN A 139 28.69 4.04 4.82
N ALA A 140 28.92 2.75 4.87
CA ALA A 140 30.07 2.14 5.57
C ALA A 140 31.43 2.64 5.04
N SER A 141 31.52 3.05 3.78
CA SER A 141 32.71 3.64 3.16
C SER A 141 32.90 5.13 3.47
N ASP A 142 31.84 5.81 3.94
CA ASP A 142 31.91 7.22 4.30
C ASP A 142 32.51 7.38 5.71
N ARG A 143 33.43 8.34 5.85
CA ARG A 143 34.06 8.70 7.12
C ARG A 143 33.49 9.98 7.74
N GLY A 144 32.51 10.60 7.08
CA GLY A 144 31.82 11.78 7.57
C GLY A 144 30.93 11.53 8.79
N ALA A 145 30.27 12.57 9.30
CA ALA A 145 29.24 12.42 10.32
C ALA A 145 28.06 11.60 9.78
N PRO A 146 27.38 10.81 10.63
CA PRO A 146 26.17 10.13 10.20
C PRO A 146 25.05 11.15 9.90
N PHE A 147 24.12 10.76 9.03
CA PHE A 147 22.92 11.53 8.74
C PHE A 147 21.74 11.03 9.58
N PRO A 148 20.84 11.93 10.01
CA PRO A 148 19.60 11.51 10.63
C PRO A 148 18.77 10.72 9.61
N ARG A 149 18.10 9.68 10.09
CA ARG A 149 17.20 8.85 9.28
C ARG A 149 16.00 8.38 10.07
N ALA A 150 14.94 8.04 9.38
CA ALA A 150 13.83 7.36 10.02
C ALA A 150 14.24 5.96 10.50
N ARG A 151 13.57 5.46 11.53
CA ARG A 151 13.78 4.12 12.06
C ARG A 151 13.61 3.07 10.96
N GLN A 152 14.44 2.03 10.97
CA GLN A 152 14.41 0.96 9.96
C GLN A 152 13.04 0.30 9.82
N ASN A 153 12.31 0.11 10.92
CA ASN A 153 10.96 -0.45 10.87
C ASN A 153 9.97 0.45 10.11
N VAL A 154 10.08 1.77 10.24
CA VAL A 154 9.25 2.72 9.48
C VAL A 154 9.48 2.58 7.97
N ILE A 155 10.73 2.35 7.56
CA ILE A 155 11.06 2.10 6.15
C ILE A 155 10.47 0.77 5.66
N LEU A 156 10.51 -0.29 6.48
CA LEU A 156 9.86 -1.58 6.17
C LEU A 156 8.34 -1.41 6.00
N GLU A 157 7.70 -0.75 6.96
CA GLU A 157 6.26 -0.47 6.95
C GLU A 157 5.85 0.38 5.74
N MET A 158 6.65 1.39 5.40
CA MET A 158 6.47 2.18 4.17
C MET A 158 6.48 1.30 2.93
N GLY A 159 7.44 0.39 2.81
CA GLY A 159 7.51 -0.55 1.69
C GLY A 159 6.25 -1.42 1.58
N MET A 160 5.73 -1.91 2.69
CA MET A 160 4.48 -2.69 2.74
C MET A 160 3.26 -1.84 2.34
N LEU A 161 3.16 -0.60 2.83
CA LEU A 161 2.10 0.34 2.46
C LEU A 161 2.13 0.66 0.96
N LEU A 162 3.30 0.98 0.41
CA LEU A 162 3.47 1.28 -1.01
C LEU A 162 3.09 0.08 -1.89
N MET A 163 3.44 -1.14 -1.46
CA MET A 163 3.10 -2.37 -2.18
C MET A 163 1.60 -2.64 -2.14
N ARG A 164 0.93 -2.38 -1.01
CA ARG A 164 -0.50 -2.68 -0.81
C ARG A 164 -1.42 -1.60 -1.38
N LEU A 165 -1.11 -0.32 -1.15
CA LEU A 165 -1.98 0.81 -1.45
C LEU A 165 -1.61 1.54 -2.76
N GLY A 166 -0.39 1.34 -3.25
CA GLY A 166 0.15 2.11 -4.35
C GLY A 166 0.62 3.52 -3.92
N ARG A 167 1.49 4.13 -4.72
CA ARG A 167 2.12 5.44 -4.42
C ARG A 167 1.12 6.58 -4.21
N SER A 168 0.00 6.55 -4.90
CA SER A 168 -0.99 7.62 -4.87
C SER A 168 -1.86 7.64 -3.61
N ARG A 169 -1.78 6.60 -2.77
CA ARG A 169 -2.51 6.45 -1.51
C ARG A 169 -1.59 6.36 -0.30
N VAL A 170 -0.34 6.77 -0.47
CA VAL A 170 0.64 6.87 0.62
C VAL A 170 1.21 8.27 0.64
N ALA A 171 1.19 8.91 1.80
CA ALA A 171 1.84 10.20 2.03
C ALA A 171 2.98 10.04 3.04
N ILE A 172 4.12 10.62 2.73
CA ILE A 172 5.24 10.78 3.65
C ILE A 172 5.10 12.16 4.30
N ILE A 173 5.03 12.17 5.62
CA ILE A 173 5.10 13.38 6.45
C ILE A 173 6.49 13.42 7.07
N GLU A 174 7.27 14.40 6.69
CA GLU A 174 8.66 14.53 7.10
C GLU A 174 8.86 15.72 8.03
N LYS A 175 9.48 15.46 9.18
CA LYS A 175 9.94 16.53 10.06
C LYS A 175 11.22 17.15 9.50
N GLU A 176 11.25 18.46 9.30
CA GLU A 176 12.46 19.15 8.88
C GLU A 176 13.53 19.04 9.97
N SER A 177 14.76 18.77 9.55
CA SER A 177 15.94 18.66 10.41
C SER A 177 17.16 19.24 9.71
N ASP A 178 18.17 19.59 10.48
CA ASP A 178 19.48 20.01 9.97
C ASP A 178 20.56 19.13 10.63
N PRO A 179 21.26 18.29 9.87
CA PRO A 179 21.07 18.00 8.44
C PRO A 179 19.72 17.32 8.12
N GLU A 180 19.33 17.37 6.85
CA GLU A 180 18.09 16.73 6.39
C GLU A 180 18.11 15.21 6.61
N ILE A 181 16.92 14.62 6.85
CA ILE A 181 16.75 13.17 6.98
C ILE A 181 17.18 12.46 5.69
N GLU A 182 18.02 11.45 5.83
CA GLU A 182 18.39 10.58 4.72
C GLU A 182 17.17 9.77 4.25
N MET A 183 16.77 9.97 3.01
CA MET A 183 15.62 9.32 2.41
C MET A 183 16.04 8.22 1.44
N PRO A 184 15.28 7.12 1.33
CA PRO A 184 15.49 6.14 0.26
C PRO A 184 15.40 6.79 -1.11
N SER A 185 16.34 6.49 -2.03
CA SER A 185 16.40 7.10 -3.38
C SER A 185 15.19 6.77 -4.26
N ASP A 186 14.57 5.60 -4.04
CA ASP A 186 13.61 5.00 -4.97
C ASP A 186 12.14 5.32 -4.66
N ILE A 187 11.89 6.33 -3.81
CA ILE A 187 10.54 6.77 -3.42
C ILE A 187 10.00 7.94 -4.25
N SER A 188 10.60 8.22 -5.40
CA SER A 188 10.15 9.28 -6.31
C SER A 188 8.68 9.11 -6.70
N GLY A 189 7.92 10.21 -6.62
CA GLY A 189 6.49 10.23 -6.96
C GLY A 189 5.56 9.80 -5.83
N VAL A 190 6.06 9.56 -4.62
CA VAL A 190 5.24 9.49 -3.40
C VAL A 190 4.97 10.91 -2.91
N ILE A 191 3.77 11.16 -2.41
CA ILE A 191 3.39 12.45 -1.81
C ILE A 191 4.29 12.71 -0.61
N ARG A 192 5.00 13.85 -0.60
CA ARG A 192 5.90 14.25 0.50
C ARG A 192 5.50 15.62 1.02
N LEU A 193 5.17 15.69 2.30
CA LEU A 193 4.78 16.89 3.01
C LEU A 193 5.79 17.15 4.14
N ARG A 194 6.31 18.36 4.24
CA ARG A 194 7.33 18.73 5.24
C ARG A 194 6.77 19.72 6.24
N TYR A 195 7.04 19.49 7.51
CA TYR A 195 6.66 20.37 8.62
C TYR A 195 7.88 20.66 9.51
N LYS A 196 7.84 21.75 10.26
CA LYS A 196 8.92 22.14 11.18
C LYS A 196 8.61 21.75 12.61
N GLU A 197 7.58 22.33 13.17
CA GLU A 197 7.24 22.20 14.59
C GLU A 197 5.92 21.45 14.80
N ASP A 198 4.91 21.76 13.99
CA ASP A 198 3.58 21.19 14.16
C ASP A 198 3.04 20.61 12.83
N ILE A 199 2.49 19.41 12.91
CA ILE A 199 1.88 18.73 11.76
C ILE A 199 0.71 19.54 11.18
N ARG A 200 0.09 20.43 11.94
CA ARG A 200 -0.95 21.33 11.43
C ARG A 200 -0.47 22.28 10.32
N GLU A 201 0.84 22.50 10.21
CA GLU A 201 1.41 23.28 9.09
C GLU A 201 1.09 22.68 7.73
N ILE A 202 0.91 21.37 7.69
CA ILE A 202 0.67 20.60 6.44
C ILE A 202 -0.76 20.05 6.36
N GLU A 203 -1.61 20.25 7.34
CA GLU A 203 -2.96 19.69 7.45
C GLU A 203 -3.79 19.91 6.17
N SER A 204 -3.86 21.14 5.69
CA SER A 204 -4.64 21.49 4.49
C SER A 204 -4.16 20.73 3.25
N ASN A 205 -2.85 20.58 3.08
CA ASN A 205 -2.26 19.85 1.95
C ASN A 205 -2.52 18.35 2.08
N LEU A 206 -2.35 17.78 3.27
CA LEU A 206 -2.62 16.37 3.53
C LEU A 206 -4.09 16.03 3.21
N LEU A 207 -5.02 16.80 3.72
CA LEU A 207 -6.45 16.59 3.50
C LEU A 207 -6.85 16.76 2.03
N LYS A 208 -6.22 17.68 1.31
CA LYS A 208 -6.43 17.82 -0.14
C LYS A 208 -6.04 16.56 -0.90
N GLU A 209 -4.88 15.98 -0.58
CA GLU A 209 -4.43 14.72 -1.20
C GLU A 209 -5.34 13.53 -0.83
N MET A 210 -5.78 13.46 0.41
CA MET A 210 -6.69 12.41 0.88
C MET A 210 -8.07 12.53 0.23
N LYS A 211 -8.65 13.73 0.15
CA LYS A 211 -9.94 13.99 -0.53
C LYS A 211 -9.90 13.61 -2.01
N ALA A 212 -8.79 13.82 -2.69
CA ALA A 212 -8.61 13.38 -4.07
C ALA A 212 -8.66 11.83 -4.22
N LYS A 213 -8.62 11.08 -3.11
CA LYS A 213 -8.70 9.61 -3.06
C LYS A 213 -9.99 9.10 -2.41
N GLY A 214 -10.95 9.98 -2.13
CA GLY A 214 -12.28 9.62 -1.63
C GLY A 214 -12.45 9.69 -0.12
N TYR A 215 -11.55 10.41 0.60
CA TYR A 215 -11.65 10.67 2.04
C TYR A 215 -12.33 12.00 2.35
#